data_61b20475d71ffd2d3a087b91ee65c467
#
_entry.id   61b20475d71ffd2d3a087b91ee65c467
#
_cell.length_a   1.000
_cell.length_b   1.000
_cell.length_c   1.000
_cell.angle_alpha   90.00
_cell.angle_beta   90.00
_cell.angle_gamma   90.00
#
_symmetry.space_group_name_H-M   'P 1'
#
loop_
_entity.id
_entity.type
_entity.pdbx_description
1 polymer ?
#
loop_
_entity_poly.entity_id
_entity_poly.type
_entity_poly.pdbx_seq_one_letter_code
_entity_poly.pdbx_strand_id
1 'polypeptide(L)'
;MTDLREKLYNNFFSHIYIEKGIAENEKCREIRDKFPNAQIIYIGHYKDVFCGGNRNFAKEKKSPSLILAKKTDNFIYKGAKVCQDFGNENFYYTSNIMNCYFDCEYCYLQGMYRSGNIVIFVNTEDIFGAVDEVLEKHSVYLCISYDTDMLAMENITGFIKEWAEYARDKENLKIEIRTKSCNIKSIENIKACENIIFAWTLSPDSIAEKYEHLTSGLDKRTEAIKKCCELGWKVRLCFDPMIYCRDFEDIYGEAIKKAFGKVDKKCVDGVSIGVFRISKDYMKIMKKQRRSAVSLFPYKNINGVYCYGEDIDKRMIGFAKN
;
A
#
# COMPACT_ATOMS: atom_id res chain seq x y z
N MET A 1 -6.48 -27.82 -8.39
CA MET A 1 -7.31 -26.60 -8.51
C MET A 1 -6.38 -25.49 -8.97
N THR A 2 -6.30 -25.26 -10.26
CA THR A 2 -5.59 -24.12 -10.86
C THR A 2 -6.18 -22.87 -10.24
N ASP A 3 -5.33 -22.08 -9.63
CA ASP A 3 -5.68 -20.94 -8.82
C ASP A 3 -6.56 -19.97 -9.65
N LEU A 4 -7.80 -19.82 -9.25
CA LEU A 4 -8.72 -18.82 -9.81
C LEU A 4 -8.09 -17.40 -9.83
N ARG A 5 -7.08 -17.18 -8.98
CA ARG A 5 -6.31 -15.94 -8.91
C ARG A 5 -5.36 -15.77 -10.10
N GLU A 6 -4.70 -16.82 -10.61
CA GLU A 6 -3.89 -16.73 -11.83
C GLU A 6 -4.76 -16.38 -13.05
N LYS A 7 -5.97 -16.94 -13.13
CA LYS A 7 -6.93 -16.58 -14.19
C LYS A 7 -7.51 -15.17 -14.01
N LEU A 8 -7.72 -14.70 -12.79
CA LEU A 8 -8.18 -13.35 -12.50
C LEU A 8 -7.12 -12.28 -12.81
N TYR A 9 -5.84 -12.54 -12.53
CA TYR A 9 -4.76 -11.62 -12.87
C TYR A 9 -4.59 -11.49 -14.38
N ASN A 10 -4.64 -12.56 -15.14
CA ASN A 10 -4.50 -12.53 -16.60
C ASN A 10 -5.65 -11.83 -17.34
N ASN A 11 -6.81 -11.66 -16.71
CA ASN A 11 -7.98 -10.98 -17.28
C ASN A 11 -8.32 -9.65 -16.57
N PHE A 12 -7.54 -9.26 -15.55
CA PHE A 12 -7.89 -8.12 -14.71
C PHE A 12 -7.70 -6.78 -15.43
N PHE A 13 -6.63 -6.65 -16.22
CA PHE A 13 -6.39 -5.45 -17.02
C PHE A 13 -6.79 -5.71 -18.47
N SER A 14 -7.93 -5.15 -18.90
CA SER A 14 -8.38 -5.23 -20.28
C SER A 14 -7.61 -4.29 -21.22
N HIS A 15 -7.04 -3.20 -20.68
CA HIS A 15 -6.30 -2.20 -21.41
C HIS A 15 -4.99 -1.88 -20.68
N ILE A 16 -3.91 -1.80 -21.45
CA ILE A 16 -2.61 -1.34 -20.98
C ILE A 16 -2.19 -0.13 -21.80
N TYR A 17 -2.05 1.01 -21.15
CA TYR A 17 -1.51 2.23 -21.73
C TYR A 17 -0.01 2.25 -21.52
N ILE A 18 0.77 2.53 -22.55
CA ILE A 18 2.23 2.56 -22.52
C ILE A 18 2.73 3.90 -23.04
N GLU A 19 3.51 4.62 -22.24
CA GLU A 19 4.20 5.81 -22.74
C GLU A 19 5.17 5.41 -23.87
N LYS A 20 5.12 6.13 -25.01
CA LYS A 20 5.93 5.81 -26.18
C LYS A 20 7.42 5.73 -25.88
N GLY A 21 7.91 6.58 -24.98
CA GLY A 21 9.33 6.66 -24.62
C GLY A 21 9.88 5.45 -23.85
N ILE A 22 9.00 4.55 -23.36
CA ILE A 22 9.42 3.36 -22.62
C ILE A 22 8.97 2.05 -23.26
N ALA A 23 8.45 2.09 -24.48
CA ALA A 23 7.90 0.90 -25.14
C ALA A 23 8.93 -0.23 -25.26
N GLU A 24 10.21 0.12 -25.45
CA GLU A 24 11.33 -0.81 -25.59
C GLU A 24 12.06 -1.12 -24.25
N ASN A 25 11.61 -0.53 -23.15
CA ASN A 25 12.17 -0.82 -21.83
C ASN A 25 11.90 -2.28 -21.44
N GLU A 26 12.89 -2.98 -20.89
CA GLU A 26 12.81 -4.39 -20.55
C GLU A 26 11.70 -4.66 -19.53
N LYS A 27 11.64 -3.89 -18.44
CA LYS A 27 10.60 -4.01 -17.42
C LYS A 27 9.19 -3.74 -17.98
N CYS A 28 9.08 -2.79 -18.92
CA CYS A 28 7.83 -2.51 -19.62
C CYS A 28 7.36 -3.75 -20.41
N ARG A 29 8.27 -4.39 -21.15
CA ARG A 29 7.97 -5.61 -21.90
C ARG A 29 7.61 -6.77 -20.99
N GLU A 30 8.39 -7.02 -19.92
CA GLU A 30 8.08 -8.07 -18.94
C GLU A 30 6.67 -7.94 -18.35
N ILE A 31 6.27 -6.73 -17.98
CA ILE A 31 4.94 -6.49 -17.43
C ILE A 31 3.85 -6.67 -18.49
N ARG A 32 4.04 -6.10 -19.67
CA ARG A 32 3.09 -6.19 -20.79
C ARG A 32 2.82 -7.64 -21.17
N ASP A 33 3.87 -8.45 -21.27
CA ASP A 33 3.78 -9.83 -21.77
C ASP A 33 3.07 -10.79 -20.80
N LYS A 34 2.89 -10.37 -19.54
CA LYS A 34 2.04 -11.07 -18.58
C LYS A 34 0.53 -10.95 -18.88
N PHE A 35 0.14 -10.03 -19.79
CA PHE A 35 -1.26 -9.75 -20.13
C PHE A 35 -1.51 -9.88 -21.65
N PRO A 36 -1.39 -11.07 -22.23
CA PRO A 36 -1.46 -11.27 -23.67
C PRO A 36 -2.81 -10.89 -24.29
N ASN A 37 -3.87 -10.84 -23.50
CA ASN A 37 -5.23 -10.51 -23.95
C ASN A 37 -5.58 -9.03 -23.75
N ALA A 38 -4.68 -8.23 -23.17
CA ALA A 38 -4.93 -6.81 -22.96
C ALA A 38 -4.74 -6.02 -24.25
N GLN A 39 -5.62 -5.06 -24.49
CA GLN A 39 -5.44 -4.09 -25.58
C GLN A 39 -4.31 -3.11 -25.22
N ILE A 40 -3.29 -3.03 -26.06
CA ILE A 40 -2.17 -2.11 -25.86
C ILE A 40 -2.47 -0.78 -26.56
N ILE A 41 -2.30 0.33 -25.84
CA ILE A 41 -2.54 1.68 -26.33
C ILE A 41 -1.32 2.54 -26.00
N TYR A 42 -0.64 3.08 -27.02
CA TYR A 42 0.49 3.98 -26.83
C TYR A 42 0.03 5.40 -26.59
N ILE A 43 0.58 6.04 -25.57
CA ILE A 43 0.24 7.40 -25.13
C ILE A 43 1.46 8.31 -25.09
N GLY A 44 1.25 9.62 -25.03
CA GLY A 44 2.32 10.61 -24.87
C GLY A 44 2.82 10.67 -23.42
N HIS A 45 1.90 10.79 -22.46
CA HIS A 45 2.20 10.90 -21.05
C HIS A 45 1.14 10.21 -20.20
N TYR A 46 1.51 9.57 -19.07
CA TYR A 46 0.57 8.83 -18.21
C TYR A 46 -0.58 9.70 -17.67
N LYS A 47 -0.34 11.00 -17.45
CA LYS A 47 -1.35 11.94 -16.97
C LYS A 47 -2.49 12.15 -17.96
N ASP A 48 -2.29 11.92 -19.26
CA ASP A 48 -3.34 12.01 -20.27
C ASP A 48 -4.47 11.03 -19.98
N VAL A 49 -4.12 9.85 -19.47
CA VAL A 49 -5.05 8.80 -19.04
C VAL A 49 -5.36 8.90 -17.55
N PHE A 50 -4.41 9.13 -16.68
CA PHE A 50 -4.58 9.10 -15.23
C PHE A 50 -5.25 10.35 -14.66
N CYS A 51 -5.05 11.53 -15.27
CA CYS A 51 -5.58 12.81 -14.81
C CYS A 51 -6.67 13.40 -15.74
N GLY A 52 -6.96 12.78 -16.88
CA GLY A 52 -7.90 13.30 -17.90
C GLY A 52 -9.36 13.44 -17.40
N GLY A 53 -10.17 14.19 -18.13
CA GLY A 53 -11.52 14.71 -17.84
C GLY A 53 -12.57 13.79 -17.22
N ASN A 54 -13.76 13.65 -17.81
CA ASN A 54 -14.93 12.95 -17.23
C ASN A 54 -14.62 11.49 -16.82
N ARG A 55 -14.35 11.28 -15.51
CA ARG A 55 -14.01 9.97 -14.94
C ARG A 55 -15.08 9.46 -14.01
N ASN A 56 -15.23 8.15 -14.01
CA ASN A 56 -16.04 7.45 -13.02
C ASN A 56 -15.10 6.54 -12.20
N PHE A 57 -14.63 7.04 -11.07
CA PHE A 57 -13.73 6.31 -10.18
C PHE A 57 -14.25 4.92 -9.82
N ALA A 58 -15.53 4.80 -9.47
CA ALA A 58 -16.12 3.52 -9.08
C ALA A 58 -16.14 2.50 -10.23
N LYS A 59 -16.34 2.97 -11.49
CA LYS A 59 -16.26 2.11 -12.67
C LYS A 59 -14.83 1.69 -12.96
N GLU A 60 -13.88 2.62 -12.89
CA GLU A 60 -12.46 2.32 -13.07
C GLU A 60 -11.94 1.36 -12.00
N LYS A 61 -12.37 1.51 -10.74
CA LYS A 61 -11.99 0.57 -9.66
C LYS A 61 -12.49 -0.86 -9.88
N LYS A 62 -13.63 -1.03 -10.52
CA LYS A 62 -14.16 -2.35 -10.87
C LYS A 62 -13.44 -3.02 -12.05
N SER A 63 -12.90 -2.21 -12.94
CA SER A 63 -12.16 -2.67 -14.13
C SER A 63 -11.06 -1.65 -14.44
N PRO A 64 -9.99 -1.63 -13.65
CA PRO A 64 -8.90 -0.68 -13.84
C PRO A 64 -8.12 -0.98 -15.11
N SER A 65 -7.56 0.06 -15.70
CA SER A 65 -6.52 -0.06 -16.71
C SER A 65 -5.15 0.03 -16.05
N LEU A 66 -4.18 -0.61 -16.67
CA LEU A 66 -2.77 -0.48 -16.30
C LEU A 66 -2.12 0.61 -17.16
N ILE A 67 -1.27 1.43 -16.56
CA ILE A 67 -0.53 2.48 -17.24
C ILE A 67 0.95 2.27 -16.94
N LEU A 68 1.75 1.98 -17.95
CA LEU A 68 3.20 1.87 -17.84
C LEU A 68 3.83 3.19 -18.25
N ALA A 69 4.67 3.75 -17.37
CA ALA A 69 5.19 5.09 -17.51
C ALA A 69 6.63 5.21 -17.02
N LYS A 70 7.28 6.33 -17.35
CA LYS A 70 8.56 6.75 -16.77
C LYS A 70 8.31 7.83 -15.72
N LYS A 71 8.86 7.65 -14.51
CA LYS A 71 8.93 8.71 -13.50
C LYS A 71 10.04 9.67 -13.88
N THR A 72 9.73 10.94 -13.99
CA THR A 72 10.70 11.96 -14.48
C THR A 72 11.13 12.95 -13.42
N ASP A 73 10.36 13.05 -12.33
CA ASP A 73 10.61 14.00 -11.26
C ASP A 73 10.11 13.48 -9.91
N ASN A 74 10.47 14.17 -8.83
CA ASN A 74 9.98 13.88 -7.50
C ASN A 74 10.10 12.39 -7.12
N PHE A 75 11.31 11.84 -7.25
CA PHE A 75 11.58 10.42 -6.96
C PHE A 75 11.38 10.09 -5.49
N ILE A 76 11.71 11.02 -4.59
CA ILE A 76 11.60 10.87 -3.14
C ILE A 76 10.85 12.07 -2.56
N TYR A 77 10.04 11.79 -1.55
CA TYR A 77 9.30 12.79 -0.79
C TYR A 77 9.62 12.69 0.69
N LYS A 78 9.75 13.80 1.38
CA LYS A 78 9.84 13.82 2.84
C LYS A 78 8.52 13.37 3.44
N GLY A 79 8.59 12.50 4.45
CA GLY A 79 7.40 11.96 5.11
C GLY A 79 6.54 13.05 5.75
N ALA A 80 5.24 12.92 5.62
CA ALA A 80 4.30 13.86 6.22
C ALA A 80 4.28 13.69 7.75
N LYS A 81 4.18 14.80 8.49
CA LYS A 81 4.15 14.83 9.97
C LYS A 81 3.00 14.01 10.59
N VAL A 82 1.94 13.73 9.82
CA VAL A 82 0.80 12.90 10.26
C VAL A 82 1.08 11.40 10.17
N CYS A 83 2.15 10.99 9.48
CA CYS A 83 2.56 9.60 9.37
C CYS A 83 3.41 9.21 10.57
N GLN A 84 3.35 7.93 10.95
CA GLN A 84 4.23 7.38 11.98
C GLN A 84 5.62 7.14 11.38
N ASP A 85 6.63 7.72 11.99
CA ASP A 85 8.04 7.60 11.61
C ASP A 85 8.79 6.53 12.42
N PHE A 86 8.15 5.95 13.43
CA PHE A 86 8.71 4.94 14.34
C PHE A 86 10.02 5.35 15.00
N GLY A 87 10.15 6.65 15.29
CA GLY A 87 11.35 7.22 15.90
C GLY A 87 12.52 7.42 14.92
N ASN A 88 12.26 7.33 13.62
CA ASN A 88 13.26 7.62 12.60
C ASN A 88 13.18 9.10 12.17
N GLU A 89 14.22 9.86 12.44
CA GLU A 89 14.27 11.31 12.16
C GLU A 89 14.10 11.63 10.67
N ASN A 90 14.64 10.78 9.81
CA ASN A 90 14.70 10.97 8.37
C ASN A 90 13.74 10.04 7.63
N PHE A 91 12.44 10.28 7.82
CA PHE A 91 11.39 9.53 7.16
C PHE A 91 11.08 10.10 5.77
N TYR A 92 11.10 9.20 4.79
CA TYR A 92 10.78 9.48 3.39
C TYR A 92 9.81 8.45 2.82
N TYR A 93 9.22 8.77 1.69
CA TYR A 93 8.49 7.82 0.87
C TYR A 93 8.80 8.00 -0.61
N THR A 94 8.61 6.92 -1.35
CA THR A 94 8.69 6.88 -2.80
C THR A 94 7.59 6.00 -3.36
N SER A 95 7.35 6.08 -4.65
CA SER A 95 6.31 5.30 -5.33
C SER A 95 6.80 4.82 -6.69
N ASN A 96 7.01 3.52 -6.82
CA ASN A 96 7.10 2.84 -8.12
C ASN A 96 5.71 2.62 -8.73
N ILE A 97 4.65 2.61 -7.91
CA ILE A 97 3.28 2.34 -8.33
C ILE A 97 2.36 3.39 -7.72
N MET A 98 1.53 4.04 -8.53
CA MET A 98 0.46 4.91 -8.05
C MET A 98 -0.86 4.19 -8.10
N ASN A 99 -1.64 4.34 -7.04
CA ASN A 99 -2.93 3.72 -6.78
C ASN A 99 -2.81 2.23 -6.38
N CYS A 100 -3.83 1.74 -5.67
CA CYS A 100 -3.81 0.43 -5.07
C CYS A 100 -4.78 -0.52 -5.78
N TYR A 101 -4.42 -1.78 -5.87
CA TYR A 101 -5.28 -2.86 -6.35
C TYR A 101 -6.52 -3.04 -5.45
N PHE A 102 -6.35 -2.95 -4.13
CA PHE A 102 -7.44 -3.06 -3.17
C PHE A 102 -8.36 -1.85 -3.21
N ASP A 103 -9.62 -2.05 -2.80
CA ASP A 103 -10.66 -1.05 -2.83
C ASP A 103 -11.21 -0.77 -1.42
N CYS A 104 -10.33 -0.42 -0.48
CA CYS A 104 -10.73 -0.09 0.89
C CYS A 104 -11.50 1.23 0.93
N GLU A 105 -12.69 1.26 1.56
CA GLU A 105 -13.57 2.44 1.59
C GLU A 105 -12.99 3.62 2.37
N TYR A 106 -12.08 3.38 3.29
CA TYR A 106 -11.41 4.40 4.09
C TYR A 106 -10.06 4.85 3.52
N CYS A 107 -9.65 4.31 2.36
CA CYS A 107 -8.33 4.58 1.82
C CYS A 107 -8.18 6.04 1.35
N TYR A 108 -7.16 6.73 1.87
CA TYR A 108 -6.87 8.12 1.52
C TYR A 108 -6.52 8.30 0.03
N LEU A 109 -6.08 7.24 -0.65
CA LEU A 109 -5.78 7.28 -2.09
C LEU A 109 -7.01 7.68 -2.92
N GLN A 110 -8.23 7.39 -2.43
CA GLN A 110 -9.46 7.87 -3.06
C GLN A 110 -9.59 9.40 -3.01
N GLY A 111 -8.96 10.03 -2.01
CA GLY A 111 -8.89 11.49 -1.92
C GLY A 111 -7.71 12.09 -2.69
N MET A 112 -6.65 11.33 -2.85
CA MET A 112 -5.42 11.72 -3.53
C MET A 112 -5.55 11.59 -5.05
N TYR A 113 -6.08 10.49 -5.54
CA TYR A 113 -6.24 10.18 -6.96
C TYR A 113 -7.70 10.23 -7.40
N ARG A 114 -7.95 10.86 -8.54
CA ARG A 114 -9.29 10.89 -9.14
C ARG A 114 -9.55 9.70 -10.06
N SER A 115 -8.53 8.93 -10.38
CA SER A 115 -8.58 7.73 -11.21
C SER A 115 -8.57 6.47 -10.37
N GLY A 116 -9.29 5.43 -10.81
CA GLY A 116 -9.19 4.06 -10.30
C GLY A 116 -8.12 3.23 -10.99
N ASN A 117 -7.51 3.75 -12.06
CA ASN A 117 -6.43 3.08 -12.81
C ASN A 117 -5.13 2.99 -11.99
N ILE A 118 -4.25 2.08 -12.38
CA ILE A 118 -2.96 1.86 -11.73
C ILE A 118 -1.83 2.31 -12.67
N VAL A 119 -0.90 3.11 -12.15
CA VAL A 119 0.31 3.52 -12.87
C VAL A 119 1.50 2.76 -12.31
N ILE A 120 2.33 2.19 -13.17
CA ILE A 120 3.62 1.57 -12.82
C ILE A 120 4.73 2.36 -13.51
N PHE A 121 5.66 2.86 -12.71
CA PHE A 121 6.89 3.49 -13.20
C PHE A 121 7.98 2.44 -13.34
N VAL A 122 8.47 2.22 -14.56
CA VAL A 122 9.37 1.12 -14.89
C VAL A 122 10.85 1.44 -14.68
N ASN A 123 11.21 2.68 -14.40
CA ASN A 123 12.58 3.15 -14.23
C ASN A 123 13.01 3.18 -12.76
N THR A 124 13.13 2.01 -12.16
CA THR A 124 13.48 1.87 -10.73
C THR A 124 14.87 2.40 -10.43
N GLU A 125 15.80 2.31 -11.37
CA GLU A 125 17.19 2.78 -11.23
C GLU A 125 17.26 4.29 -10.97
N ASP A 126 16.40 5.08 -11.62
CA ASP A 126 16.34 6.54 -11.37
C ASP A 126 15.88 6.84 -9.93
N ILE A 127 15.00 5.99 -9.37
CA ILE A 127 14.57 6.09 -7.96
C ILE A 127 15.72 5.70 -7.03
N PHE A 128 16.44 4.63 -7.33
CA PHE A 128 17.61 4.20 -6.55
C PHE A 128 18.68 5.28 -6.50
N GLY A 129 19.01 5.91 -7.65
CA GLY A 129 19.93 7.04 -7.69
C GLY A 129 19.53 8.19 -6.78
N ALA A 130 18.24 8.54 -6.78
CA ALA A 130 17.74 9.59 -5.89
C ALA A 130 17.78 9.19 -4.40
N VAL A 131 17.61 7.91 -4.06
CA VAL A 131 17.79 7.40 -2.70
C VAL A 131 19.25 7.49 -2.29
N ASP A 132 20.20 7.13 -3.17
CA ASP A 132 21.62 7.19 -2.92
C ASP A 132 22.07 8.62 -2.61
N GLU A 133 21.60 9.62 -3.35
CA GLU A 133 21.90 11.04 -3.07
C GLU A 133 21.46 11.51 -1.68
N VAL A 134 20.40 10.92 -1.12
CA VAL A 134 19.93 11.22 0.24
C VAL A 134 20.75 10.45 1.27
N LEU A 135 21.11 9.18 0.97
CA LEU A 135 21.93 8.34 1.85
C LEU A 135 23.34 8.86 2.04
N GLU A 136 23.89 9.64 1.09
CA GLU A 136 25.16 10.35 1.26
C GLU A 136 25.12 11.39 2.40
N LYS A 137 23.93 11.88 2.76
CA LYS A 137 23.75 12.95 3.73
C LYS A 137 23.40 12.45 5.13
N HIS A 138 22.62 11.37 5.22
CA HIS A 138 22.13 10.80 6.47
C HIS A 138 21.47 9.43 6.24
N SER A 139 21.20 8.70 7.33
CA SER A 139 20.39 7.49 7.28
C SER A 139 18.95 7.79 6.84
N VAL A 140 18.32 6.81 6.18
CA VAL A 140 16.96 6.95 5.59
C VAL A 140 16.04 5.85 6.09
N TYR A 141 14.87 6.22 6.56
CA TYR A 141 13.71 5.35 6.71
C TYR A 141 12.75 5.60 5.56
N LEU A 142 12.57 4.63 4.67
CA LEU A 142 11.87 4.79 3.39
C LEU A 142 10.64 3.90 3.31
N CYS A 143 9.45 4.48 3.20
CA CYS A 143 8.24 3.74 2.83
C CYS A 143 8.11 3.68 1.31
N ILE A 144 8.17 2.47 0.72
CA ILE A 144 8.10 2.26 -0.74
C ILE A 144 6.71 1.86 -1.23
N SER A 145 5.77 1.64 -0.32
CA SER A 145 4.39 1.24 -0.59
C SER A 145 3.36 2.30 -0.17
N TYR A 146 3.78 3.57 -0.13
CA TYR A 146 2.91 4.65 0.33
C TYR A 146 1.65 4.80 -0.54
N ASP A 147 1.79 4.71 -1.85
CA ASP A 147 0.72 4.94 -2.82
C ASP A 147 0.06 3.63 -3.34
N THR A 148 0.44 2.47 -2.78
CA THR A 148 -0.01 1.17 -3.28
C THR A 148 0.09 0.07 -2.22
N ASP A 149 -0.34 -1.14 -2.58
CA ASP A 149 0.07 -2.38 -1.90
C ASP A 149 1.04 -3.14 -2.81
N MET A 150 2.33 -2.96 -2.56
CA MET A 150 3.39 -3.48 -3.42
C MET A 150 3.41 -5.02 -3.43
N LEU A 151 3.15 -5.68 -2.27
CA LEU A 151 3.12 -7.14 -2.18
C LEU A 151 1.96 -7.74 -3.01
N ALA A 152 0.84 -7.03 -3.11
CA ALA A 152 -0.27 -7.46 -3.97
C ALA A 152 0.10 -7.44 -5.46
N MET A 153 1.06 -6.60 -5.86
CA MET A 153 1.48 -6.39 -7.25
C MET A 153 2.81 -7.09 -7.59
N GLU A 154 3.45 -7.79 -6.64
CA GLU A 154 4.80 -8.35 -6.82
C GLU A 154 4.89 -9.35 -7.96
N ASN A 155 3.88 -10.22 -8.14
CA ASN A 155 3.84 -11.15 -9.28
C ASN A 155 3.87 -10.44 -10.66
N ILE A 156 3.42 -9.18 -10.69
CA ILE A 156 3.38 -8.38 -11.91
C ILE A 156 4.69 -7.62 -12.08
N THR A 157 5.18 -7.01 -11.00
CA THR A 157 6.25 -6.01 -11.06
C THR A 157 7.63 -6.53 -10.69
N GLY A 158 7.75 -7.44 -9.73
CA GLY A 158 9.05 -7.87 -9.21
C GLY A 158 9.79 -6.77 -8.43
N PHE A 159 9.13 -5.70 -8.03
CA PHE A 159 9.79 -4.56 -7.37
C PHE A 159 10.29 -4.87 -5.97
N ILE A 160 9.64 -5.75 -5.20
CA ILE A 160 10.14 -6.14 -3.88
C ILE A 160 11.49 -6.84 -4.03
N LYS A 161 11.65 -7.67 -5.07
CA LYS A 161 12.94 -8.30 -5.37
C LYS A 161 14.01 -7.25 -5.67
N GLU A 162 13.74 -6.29 -6.56
CA GLU A 162 14.67 -5.22 -6.89
C GLU A 162 15.06 -4.39 -5.66
N TRP A 163 14.08 -4.01 -4.84
CA TRP A 163 14.34 -3.28 -3.59
C TRP A 163 15.13 -4.10 -2.57
N ALA A 164 14.89 -5.43 -2.48
CA ALA A 164 15.63 -6.29 -1.58
C ALA A 164 17.10 -6.47 -2.02
N GLU A 165 17.36 -6.54 -3.31
CA GLU A 165 18.69 -6.57 -3.89
C GLU A 165 19.42 -5.24 -3.65
N TYR A 166 18.76 -4.12 -3.91
CA TYR A 166 19.29 -2.76 -3.71
C TYR A 166 19.62 -2.44 -2.24
N ALA A 167 18.75 -2.84 -1.31
CA ALA A 167 18.91 -2.51 0.11
C ALA A 167 19.93 -3.36 0.86
N ARG A 168 20.33 -4.50 0.30
CA ARG A 168 21.08 -5.54 1.01
C ARG A 168 22.37 -5.07 1.65
N ASP A 169 23.11 -4.23 0.95
CA ASP A 169 24.43 -3.75 1.37
C ASP A 169 24.41 -2.31 1.90
N LYS A 170 23.20 -1.78 2.24
CA LYS A 170 23.01 -0.41 2.69
C LYS A 170 22.59 -0.35 4.16
N GLU A 171 23.58 -0.32 5.07
CA GLU A 171 23.34 -0.29 6.52
C GLU A 171 22.55 0.93 7.00
N ASN A 172 22.67 2.06 6.30
CA ASN A 172 21.99 3.32 6.63
C ASN A 172 20.61 3.49 5.96
N LEU A 173 20.08 2.44 5.30
CA LEU A 173 18.75 2.41 4.69
C LEU A 173 17.86 1.41 5.44
N LYS A 174 16.68 1.84 5.86
CA LYS A 174 15.61 1.00 6.39
C LYS A 174 14.36 1.19 5.53
N ILE A 175 13.77 0.11 5.05
CA ILE A 175 12.62 0.13 4.13
C ILE A 175 11.39 -0.44 4.81
N GLU A 176 10.25 0.24 4.67
CA GLU A 176 8.93 -0.28 5.04
C GLU A 176 8.10 -0.61 3.80
N ILE A 177 7.53 -1.83 3.79
CA ILE A 177 6.54 -2.29 2.81
C ILE A 177 5.23 -2.51 3.54
N ARG A 178 4.31 -1.55 3.47
CA ARG A 178 2.99 -1.68 4.08
C ARG A 178 2.04 -2.46 3.18
N THR A 179 1.33 -3.44 3.76
CA THR A 179 0.50 -4.36 2.98
C THR A 179 -0.74 -4.86 3.73
N LYS A 180 -1.75 -5.29 2.97
CA LYS A 180 -2.89 -6.13 3.37
C LYS A 180 -2.92 -7.45 2.59
N SER A 181 -1.92 -7.66 1.73
CA SER A 181 -1.83 -8.82 0.84
C SER A 181 -1.38 -10.07 1.58
N CYS A 182 -1.83 -11.23 1.11
CA CYS A 182 -1.37 -12.54 1.55
C CYS A 182 -0.55 -13.24 0.47
N ASN A 183 0.02 -12.48 -0.48
CA ASN A 183 0.76 -13.00 -1.63
C ASN A 183 2.21 -13.36 -1.27
N ILE A 184 2.39 -14.18 -0.23
CA ILE A 184 3.73 -14.60 0.25
C ILE A 184 4.48 -15.42 -0.79
N LYS A 185 3.75 -16.19 -1.60
CA LYS A 185 4.35 -16.99 -2.66
C LYS A 185 5.22 -16.17 -3.63
N SER A 186 4.89 -14.90 -3.82
CA SER A 186 5.67 -14.01 -4.70
C SER A 186 7.06 -13.65 -4.15
N ILE A 187 7.29 -13.82 -2.86
CA ILE A 187 8.56 -13.48 -2.20
C ILE A 187 9.31 -14.71 -1.65
N GLU A 188 8.79 -15.94 -1.83
CA GLU A 188 9.39 -17.16 -1.30
C GLU A 188 10.83 -17.38 -1.79
N ASN A 189 11.12 -16.97 -3.02
CA ASN A 189 12.45 -17.10 -3.63
C ASN A 189 13.34 -15.86 -3.48
N ILE A 190 12.88 -14.86 -2.72
CA ILE A 190 13.66 -13.66 -2.45
C ILE A 190 14.40 -13.87 -1.13
N LYS A 191 15.72 -13.78 -1.14
CA LYS A 191 16.52 -13.83 0.08
C LYS A 191 16.16 -12.66 0.99
N ALA A 192 15.75 -12.93 2.23
CA ALA A 192 15.38 -11.88 3.18
C ALA A 192 16.52 -10.86 3.39
N CYS A 193 16.14 -9.64 3.68
CA CYS A 193 17.01 -8.51 3.94
C CYS A 193 16.58 -7.88 5.27
N GLU A 194 17.50 -7.72 6.21
CA GLU A 194 17.21 -7.17 7.55
C GLU A 194 16.76 -5.70 7.50
N ASN A 195 17.12 -5.01 6.44
CA ASN A 195 16.78 -3.61 6.22
C ASN A 195 15.32 -3.42 5.77
N ILE A 196 14.59 -4.51 5.45
CA ILE A 196 13.21 -4.45 4.98
C ILE A 196 12.26 -5.00 6.03
N ILE A 197 11.24 -4.20 6.33
CA ILE A 197 10.16 -4.53 7.25
C ILE A 197 8.85 -4.62 6.46
N PHE A 198 8.19 -5.78 6.53
CA PHE A 198 6.83 -5.92 6.03
C PHE A 198 5.84 -5.49 7.12
N ALA A 199 5.11 -4.41 6.87
CA ALA A 199 4.17 -3.81 7.81
C ALA A 199 2.72 -4.18 7.44
N TRP A 200 2.17 -5.23 8.08
CA TRP A 200 0.80 -5.67 7.81
C TRP A 200 -0.23 -4.83 8.53
N THR A 201 -1.15 -4.22 7.77
CA THR A 201 -2.37 -3.67 8.34
C THR A 201 -3.29 -4.82 8.74
N LEU A 202 -3.66 -4.85 10.00
CA LEU A 202 -4.52 -5.84 10.62
C LEU A 202 -5.85 -5.21 11.01
N SER A 203 -6.92 -5.75 10.48
CA SER A 203 -8.28 -5.33 10.78
C SER A 203 -9.09 -6.54 11.25
N PRO A 204 -10.00 -6.39 12.21
CA PRO A 204 -10.97 -7.43 12.55
C PRO A 204 -11.75 -7.87 11.31
N ASP A 205 -12.14 -9.14 11.24
CA ASP A 205 -12.84 -9.68 10.06
C ASP A 205 -14.11 -8.90 9.73
N SER A 206 -14.89 -8.47 10.73
CA SER A 206 -16.09 -7.64 10.54
C SER A 206 -15.81 -6.27 9.90
N ILE A 207 -14.65 -5.69 10.16
CA ILE A 207 -14.19 -4.43 9.56
C ILE A 207 -13.66 -4.69 8.14
N ALA A 208 -12.87 -5.76 7.97
CA ALA A 208 -12.31 -6.12 6.68
C ALA A 208 -13.41 -6.47 5.66
N GLU A 209 -14.37 -7.31 6.02
CA GLU A 209 -15.50 -7.69 5.17
C GLU A 209 -16.33 -6.48 4.75
N LYS A 210 -16.54 -5.54 5.66
CA LYS A 210 -17.39 -4.38 5.41
C LYS A 210 -16.71 -3.29 4.60
N TYR A 211 -15.42 -3.04 4.82
CA TYR A 211 -14.73 -1.83 4.33
C TYR A 211 -13.47 -2.08 3.50
N GLU A 212 -12.93 -3.31 3.47
CA GLU A 212 -11.66 -3.61 2.79
C GLU A 212 -11.88 -4.58 1.63
N HIS A 213 -12.56 -4.09 0.59
CA HIS A 213 -12.89 -4.92 -0.57
C HIS A 213 -11.64 -5.44 -1.28
N LEU A 214 -11.70 -6.70 -1.73
CA LEU A 214 -10.63 -7.44 -2.40
C LEU A 214 -9.44 -7.83 -1.48
N THR A 215 -9.48 -7.51 -0.19
CA THR A 215 -8.44 -7.94 0.75
C THR A 215 -8.77 -9.28 1.40
N SER A 216 -7.77 -9.89 2.02
CA SER A 216 -7.96 -11.11 2.81
C SER A 216 -8.36 -10.76 4.25
N GLY A 217 -9.11 -11.64 4.92
CA GLY A 217 -9.44 -11.52 6.34
C GLY A 217 -8.23 -11.72 7.25
N LEU A 218 -8.44 -11.50 8.56
CA LEU A 218 -7.39 -11.48 9.58
C LEU A 218 -6.62 -12.81 9.66
N ASP A 219 -7.30 -13.96 9.60
CA ASP A 219 -6.64 -15.27 9.65
C ASP A 219 -5.63 -15.48 8.54
N LYS A 220 -6.00 -15.11 7.31
CA LYS A 220 -5.10 -15.22 6.17
C LYS A 220 -3.92 -14.27 6.27
N ARG A 221 -4.13 -13.04 6.79
CA ARG A 221 -3.04 -12.09 7.02
C ARG A 221 -2.08 -12.58 8.10
N THR A 222 -2.58 -13.10 9.22
CA THR A 222 -1.74 -13.65 10.29
C THR A 222 -0.95 -14.86 9.84
N GLU A 223 -1.52 -15.74 9.00
CA GLU A 223 -0.81 -16.85 8.39
C GLU A 223 0.27 -16.35 7.41
N ALA A 224 -0.03 -15.32 6.62
CA ALA A 224 0.95 -14.69 5.73
C ALA A 224 2.12 -14.08 6.52
N ILE A 225 1.85 -13.41 7.63
CA ILE A 225 2.88 -12.87 8.53
C ILE A 225 3.76 -13.98 9.08
N LYS A 226 3.16 -15.08 9.57
CA LYS A 226 3.91 -16.24 10.07
C LYS A 226 4.87 -16.78 9.00
N LYS A 227 4.40 -17.01 7.79
CA LYS A 227 5.25 -17.45 6.67
C LYS A 227 6.33 -16.45 6.32
N CYS A 228 6.03 -15.16 6.35
CA CYS A 228 7.02 -14.10 6.14
C CYS A 228 8.14 -14.16 7.18
N CYS A 229 7.79 -14.39 8.45
CA CYS A 229 8.76 -14.63 9.53
C CYS A 229 9.61 -15.89 9.29
N GLU A 230 8.98 -16.98 8.86
CA GLU A 230 9.69 -18.25 8.53
C GLU A 230 10.68 -18.07 7.38
N LEU A 231 10.41 -17.15 6.45
CA LEU A 231 11.34 -16.75 5.38
C LEU A 231 12.47 -15.82 5.86
N GLY A 232 12.47 -15.41 7.14
CA GLY A 232 13.50 -14.57 7.74
C GLY A 232 13.27 -13.06 7.64
N TRP A 233 12.12 -12.61 7.18
CA TRP A 233 11.82 -11.19 7.10
C TRP A 233 11.39 -10.60 8.45
N LYS A 234 11.71 -9.34 8.68
CA LYS A 234 11.15 -8.56 9.79
C LYS A 234 9.72 -8.12 9.45
N VAL A 235 8.85 -8.13 10.46
CA VAL A 235 7.45 -7.75 10.30
C VAL A 235 7.03 -6.68 11.30
N ARG A 236 6.03 -5.88 10.93
CA ARG A 236 5.35 -4.95 11.84
C ARG A 236 3.85 -5.19 11.82
N LEU A 237 3.24 -5.22 13.00
CA LEU A 237 1.80 -5.39 13.14
C LEU A 237 1.15 -4.01 13.21
N CYS A 238 0.30 -3.69 12.25
CA CYS A 238 -0.28 -2.36 12.13
C CYS A 238 -1.80 -2.39 12.35
N PHE A 239 -2.25 -2.02 13.54
CA PHE A 239 -3.64 -1.68 13.83
C PHE A 239 -3.84 -0.18 13.50
N ASP A 240 -3.60 0.18 12.24
CA ASP A 240 -3.65 1.56 11.74
C ASP A 240 -4.08 1.56 10.25
N PRO A 241 -5.27 2.10 9.96
CA PRO A 241 -6.20 2.72 10.89
C PRO A 241 -7.17 1.73 11.54
N MET A 242 -7.44 1.93 12.83
CA MET A 242 -8.63 1.35 13.45
C MET A 242 -9.86 2.15 13.04
N ILE A 243 -10.93 1.44 12.66
CA ILE A 243 -12.22 2.03 12.29
C ILE A 243 -13.18 1.91 13.47
N TYR A 244 -13.73 3.03 13.90
CA TYR A 244 -14.66 3.06 15.04
C TYR A 244 -15.95 2.30 14.73
N CYS A 245 -16.35 1.43 15.65
CA CYS A 245 -17.64 0.76 15.71
C CYS A 245 -18.11 0.68 17.16
N ARG A 246 -19.40 0.36 17.40
CA ARG A 246 -19.98 0.40 18.76
C ARG A 246 -19.20 -0.49 19.74
N ASP A 247 -18.91 -1.72 19.35
CA ASP A 247 -18.30 -2.74 20.21
C ASP A 247 -16.81 -2.91 19.86
N PHE A 248 -16.11 -1.79 19.62
CA PHE A 248 -14.74 -1.83 19.10
C PHE A 248 -13.76 -2.50 20.07
N GLU A 249 -13.99 -2.42 21.39
CA GLU A 249 -13.12 -3.03 22.42
C GLU A 249 -13.12 -4.56 22.29
N ASP A 250 -14.30 -5.17 22.17
CA ASP A 250 -14.40 -6.62 21.99
C ASP A 250 -13.81 -7.04 20.62
N ILE A 251 -14.24 -6.35 19.57
CA ILE A 251 -13.86 -6.66 18.18
C ILE A 251 -12.35 -6.53 17.95
N TYR A 252 -11.74 -5.42 18.39
CA TYR A 252 -10.29 -5.24 18.25
C TYR A 252 -9.51 -6.03 19.30
N GLY A 253 -10.06 -6.25 20.50
CA GLY A 253 -9.44 -7.09 21.53
C GLY A 253 -9.24 -8.52 21.06
N GLU A 254 -10.26 -9.13 20.44
CA GLU A 254 -10.14 -10.45 19.83
C GLU A 254 -9.12 -10.47 18.68
N ALA A 255 -9.16 -9.46 17.81
CA ALA A 255 -8.24 -9.37 16.69
C ALA A 255 -6.76 -9.22 17.12
N ILE A 256 -6.50 -8.40 18.15
CA ILE A 256 -5.17 -8.19 18.72
C ILE A 256 -4.67 -9.49 19.35
N LYS A 257 -5.47 -10.13 20.22
CA LYS A 257 -5.13 -11.42 20.84
C LYS A 257 -4.81 -12.49 19.79
N LYS A 258 -5.65 -12.59 18.74
CA LYS A 258 -5.48 -13.52 17.64
C LYS A 258 -4.17 -13.29 16.87
N ALA A 259 -3.85 -12.02 16.57
CA ALA A 259 -2.63 -11.66 15.86
C ALA A 259 -1.39 -12.01 16.68
N PHE A 260 -1.33 -11.59 17.95
CA PHE A 260 -0.18 -11.88 18.83
C PHE A 260 -0.05 -13.36 19.21
N GLY A 261 -1.15 -14.12 19.21
CA GLY A 261 -1.15 -15.56 19.49
C GLY A 261 -0.55 -16.41 18.35
N LYS A 262 -0.49 -15.88 17.12
CA LYS A 262 -0.03 -16.60 15.94
C LYS A 262 1.34 -16.20 15.42
N VAL A 263 1.83 -15.01 15.78
CA VAL A 263 3.08 -14.43 15.24
C VAL A 263 4.23 -14.62 16.21
N ASP A 264 5.38 -15.09 15.71
CA ASP A 264 6.61 -15.15 16.50
C ASP A 264 7.10 -13.73 16.83
N LYS A 265 7.15 -13.42 18.13
CA LYS A 265 7.58 -12.11 18.64
C LYS A 265 9.01 -11.73 18.22
N LYS A 266 9.88 -12.71 17.94
CA LYS A 266 11.28 -12.48 17.54
C LYS A 266 11.41 -11.80 16.17
N CYS A 267 10.44 -12.01 15.27
CA CYS A 267 10.45 -11.37 13.96
C CYS A 267 9.74 -10.01 13.95
N VAL A 268 9.02 -9.65 15.05
CA VAL A 268 8.27 -8.40 15.12
C VAL A 268 9.20 -7.23 15.42
N ASP A 269 9.38 -6.33 14.45
CA ASP A 269 10.13 -5.08 14.60
C ASP A 269 9.37 -4.04 15.43
N GLY A 270 8.04 -4.09 15.42
CA GLY A 270 7.20 -3.17 16.18
C GLY A 270 5.72 -3.31 15.91
N VAL A 271 4.95 -2.48 16.62
CA VAL A 271 3.49 -2.39 16.49
C VAL A 271 3.10 -0.95 16.19
N SER A 272 2.24 -0.77 15.20
CA SER A 272 1.62 0.53 14.88
C SER A 272 0.17 0.53 15.34
N ILE A 273 -0.21 1.55 16.12
CA ILE A 273 -1.58 1.75 16.57
C ILE A 273 -2.02 3.15 16.17
N GLY A 274 -3.14 3.23 15.47
CA GLY A 274 -3.71 4.52 15.07
C GLY A 274 -5.17 4.39 14.69
N VAL A 275 -5.93 5.46 14.88
CA VAL A 275 -7.32 5.55 14.46
C VAL A 275 -7.43 6.21 13.09
N PHE A 276 -8.55 6.03 12.42
CA PHE A 276 -8.79 6.66 11.13
C PHE A 276 -8.68 8.19 11.21
N ARG A 277 -7.87 8.73 10.32
CA ARG A 277 -7.63 10.16 10.14
C ARG A 277 -7.36 10.47 8.68
N ILE A 278 -7.87 11.60 8.21
CA ILE A 278 -7.71 11.99 6.80
C ILE A 278 -7.74 13.51 6.67
N SER A 279 -6.96 14.07 5.75
CA SER A 279 -7.00 15.50 5.48
C SER A 279 -8.37 15.95 4.98
N LYS A 280 -8.76 17.19 5.29
CA LYS A 280 -10.02 17.80 4.84
C LYS A 280 -10.17 17.74 3.32
N ASP A 281 -9.09 18.01 2.59
CA ASP A 281 -9.14 18.06 1.14
C ASP A 281 -9.34 16.66 0.52
N TYR A 282 -8.65 15.65 1.05
CA TYR A 282 -8.86 14.27 0.61
C TYR A 282 -10.26 13.76 0.94
N MET A 283 -10.78 14.06 2.13
CA MET A 283 -12.16 13.70 2.49
C MET A 283 -13.19 14.35 1.55
N LYS A 284 -12.97 15.59 1.14
CA LYS A 284 -13.85 16.28 0.19
C LYS A 284 -13.91 15.57 -1.17
N ILE A 285 -12.79 15.08 -1.66
CA ILE A 285 -12.72 14.32 -2.92
C ILE A 285 -13.34 12.93 -2.73
N MET A 286 -12.97 12.22 -1.66
CA MET A 286 -13.47 10.90 -1.31
C MET A 286 -15.02 10.87 -1.25
N LYS A 287 -15.66 11.86 -0.60
CA LYS A 287 -17.13 11.98 -0.54
C LYS A 287 -17.79 12.13 -1.91
N LYS A 288 -17.07 12.69 -2.89
CA LYS A 288 -17.57 12.82 -4.27
C LYS A 288 -17.45 11.51 -5.05
N GLN A 289 -16.42 10.74 -4.77
CA GLN A 289 -16.13 9.48 -5.47
C GLN A 289 -16.96 8.32 -4.92
N ARG A 290 -17.11 8.25 -3.58
CA ARG A 290 -17.85 7.18 -2.92
C ARG A 290 -18.60 7.71 -1.70
N ARG A 291 -19.89 7.41 -1.62
CA ARG A 291 -20.68 7.57 -0.40
C ARG A 291 -20.68 6.23 0.36
N SER A 292 -20.05 6.20 1.50
CA SER A 292 -19.97 5.03 2.37
C SER A 292 -20.18 5.44 3.82
N ALA A 293 -20.39 4.47 4.71
CA ALA A 293 -20.49 4.74 6.13
C ALA A 293 -19.23 5.43 6.68
N VAL A 294 -18.06 5.11 6.11
CA VAL A 294 -16.79 5.77 6.47
C VAL A 294 -16.81 7.23 6.00
N SER A 295 -17.09 7.50 4.73
CA SER A 295 -17.03 8.87 4.19
C SER A 295 -18.11 9.80 4.75
N LEU A 296 -19.23 9.24 5.27
CA LEU A 296 -20.37 9.99 5.82
C LEU A 296 -20.37 10.07 7.35
N PHE A 297 -19.43 9.44 8.04
CA PHE A 297 -19.32 9.54 9.50
C PHE A 297 -19.15 11.00 9.93
N PRO A 298 -19.74 11.43 11.08
CA PRO A 298 -19.67 12.82 11.57
C PRO A 298 -18.32 13.11 12.24
N TYR A 299 -17.23 13.09 11.46
CA TYR A 299 -15.89 13.38 11.97
C TYR A 299 -15.76 14.81 12.51
N LYS A 300 -14.90 14.97 13.51
CA LYS A 300 -14.44 16.29 13.97
C LYS A 300 -13.25 16.73 13.11
N ASN A 301 -13.20 18.01 12.76
CA ASN A 301 -12.06 18.61 12.06
C ASN A 301 -11.13 19.26 13.10
N ILE A 302 -9.94 18.75 13.22
CA ILE A 302 -8.90 19.29 14.09
C ILE A 302 -7.71 19.69 13.20
N ASN A 303 -7.45 20.98 13.12
CA ASN A 303 -6.33 21.54 12.33
C ASN A 303 -6.27 21.03 10.87
N GLY A 304 -7.43 20.92 10.21
CA GLY A 304 -7.48 20.46 8.82
C GLY A 304 -7.47 18.94 8.63
N VAL A 305 -7.48 18.16 9.71
CA VAL A 305 -7.56 16.70 9.71
C VAL A 305 -8.90 16.26 10.28
N TYR A 306 -9.62 15.40 9.58
CA TYR A 306 -10.80 14.73 10.09
C TYR A 306 -10.40 13.48 10.89
N CYS A 307 -10.93 13.36 12.12
CA CYS A 307 -10.78 12.23 13.03
C CYS A 307 -12.07 11.99 13.81
N TYR A 308 -12.14 10.99 14.66
CA TYR A 308 -13.33 10.75 15.51
C TYR A 308 -13.47 11.78 16.63
N GLY A 309 -12.41 12.51 16.96
CA GLY A 309 -12.29 13.47 18.05
C GLY A 309 -11.54 12.89 19.24
N GLU A 310 -10.97 13.77 20.05
CA GLU A 310 -9.98 13.42 21.07
C GLU A 310 -10.45 12.30 22.03
N ASP A 311 -11.72 12.32 22.43
CA ASP A 311 -12.24 11.34 23.40
C ASP A 311 -12.26 9.92 22.82
N ILE A 312 -12.81 9.77 21.61
CA ILE A 312 -12.87 8.47 20.91
C ILE A 312 -11.47 8.02 20.52
N ASP A 313 -10.66 8.93 19.95
CA ASP A 313 -9.30 8.61 19.51
C ASP A 313 -8.44 8.14 20.70
N LYS A 314 -8.47 8.85 21.85
CA LYS A 314 -7.74 8.49 23.07
C LYS A 314 -8.22 7.15 23.63
N ARG A 315 -9.54 6.92 23.65
CA ARG A 315 -10.12 5.67 24.15
C ARG A 315 -9.69 4.47 23.29
N MET A 316 -9.79 4.57 21.96
CA MET A 316 -9.40 3.49 21.06
C MET A 316 -7.91 3.18 21.13
N ILE A 317 -7.06 4.23 21.11
CA ILE A 317 -5.60 4.07 21.20
C ILE A 317 -5.20 3.53 22.58
N GLY A 318 -5.77 4.05 23.64
CA GLY A 318 -5.52 3.59 25.01
C GLY A 318 -5.89 2.13 25.21
N PHE A 319 -7.05 1.71 24.69
CA PHE A 319 -7.48 0.31 24.72
C PHE A 319 -6.49 -0.61 23.98
N ALA A 320 -6.07 -0.25 22.79
CA ALA A 320 -5.19 -1.09 21.97
C ALA A 320 -3.75 -1.18 22.51
N LYS A 321 -3.33 -0.28 23.42
CA LYS A 321 -2.01 -0.29 24.06
C LYS A 321 -1.95 -1.17 25.31
N ASN A 322 -3.09 -1.44 25.94
CA ASN A 322 -3.23 -2.25 27.17
C ASN A 322 -3.54 -3.72 26.84
#